data_6e01e1026b2242c3bdfc1455e6b37996
#
_entry.id   6e01e1026b2242c3bdfc1455e6b37996
#
_cell.length_a   1.000
_cell.length_b   1.000
_cell.length_c   1.000
_cell.angle_alpha   90.00
_cell.angle_beta   90.00
_cell.angle_gamma   90.00
#
_symmetry.space_group_name_H-M   'P 1'
#
loop_
_entity.id
_entity.type
_entity.pdbx_description
1 polymer ?
#
loop_
_entity_poly.entity_id
_entity_poly.type
_entity_poly.pdbx_seq_one_letter_code
_entity_poly.pdbx_strand_id
1 'polypeptide(L)'
;YRMTKFVCTNPWVHFEVNNPNGEVTMCCDNNTVLGNVNENSIQEIWNGEGYMKIRQTMRDKGAHSMCPHNCPVLQGGKQYQNLDWHADLEPGNPARENAEKNDKEYNSGELKLESLPRWMRFAYSYACNLDCYHCYQRDDALTRLKLSGTFMEEMAELSKYYQVILP
;
A
#
# COMPACT_ATOMS: atom_id res chain seq x y z
N TYR A 1 -14.49 18.82 -8.47
CA TYR A 1 -13.07 18.51 -8.23
C TYR A 1 -12.72 18.91 -6.80
N ARG A 2 -12.79 17.98 -5.86
CA ARG A 2 -12.27 18.23 -4.50
C ARG A 2 -10.75 18.16 -4.60
N MET A 3 -10.07 19.26 -4.34
CA MET A 3 -8.62 19.25 -4.15
C MET A 3 -8.34 18.35 -2.94
N THR A 4 -7.53 17.32 -3.15
CA THR A 4 -7.09 16.43 -2.08
C THR A 4 -6.32 17.26 -1.05
N LYS A 5 -6.67 17.14 0.22
CA LYS A 5 -6.07 17.93 1.32
C LYS A 5 -4.56 17.68 1.44
N PHE A 6 -4.12 16.51 1.00
CA PHE A 6 -2.73 16.08 1.02
C PHE A 6 -2.24 15.78 -0.40
N VAL A 7 -0.97 16.05 -0.65
CA VAL A 7 -0.36 15.85 -1.99
C VAL A 7 -0.33 14.38 -2.39
N CYS A 8 -0.20 13.47 -1.44
CA CYS A 8 -0.13 12.02 -1.68
C CYS A 8 -1.16 11.28 -0.83
N THR A 9 -1.91 10.36 -1.47
CA THR A 9 -2.92 9.53 -0.83
C THR A 9 -2.39 8.18 -0.33
N ASN A 10 -1.20 7.75 -0.80
CA ASN A 10 -0.66 6.41 -0.54
C ASN A 10 -0.71 5.99 0.95
N PRO A 11 -0.39 6.83 1.94
CA PRO A 11 -0.46 6.42 3.34
C PRO A 11 -1.84 6.00 3.82
N TRP A 12 -2.90 6.38 3.11
CA TRP A 12 -4.31 6.05 3.44
C TRP A 12 -4.91 4.98 2.55
N VAL A 13 -4.30 4.68 1.38
CA VAL A 13 -4.92 3.79 0.38
C VAL A 13 -4.06 2.60 -0.02
N HIS A 14 -2.74 2.69 0.13
CA HIS A 14 -1.81 1.74 -0.47
C HIS A 14 -1.03 0.94 0.57
N PHE A 15 -0.91 -0.37 0.32
CA PHE A 15 -0.13 -1.31 1.12
C PHE A 15 0.73 -2.13 0.16
N GLU A 16 2.04 -2.07 0.31
CA GLU A 16 2.97 -2.67 -0.64
C GLU A 16 3.99 -3.57 0.05
N VAL A 17 4.12 -4.79 -0.47
CA VAL A 17 5.12 -5.78 -0.07
C VAL A 17 6.04 -6.02 -1.26
N ASN A 18 7.13 -5.25 -1.37
CA ASN A 18 7.98 -5.19 -2.55
C ASN A 18 8.85 -6.42 -2.80
N ASN A 19 9.03 -7.25 -1.78
CA ASN A 19 9.87 -8.44 -1.92
C ASN A 19 9.38 -9.56 -0.99
N PRO A 20 9.77 -10.82 -1.27
CA PRO A 20 9.29 -11.97 -0.53
C PRO A 20 9.84 -12.11 0.89
N ASN A 21 10.65 -11.15 1.39
CA ASN A 21 11.04 -11.10 2.80
C ASN A 21 9.92 -10.58 3.71
N GLY A 22 8.82 -10.05 3.12
CA GLY A 22 7.63 -9.63 3.83
C GLY A 22 7.65 -8.19 4.32
N GLU A 23 8.69 -7.40 4.03
CA GLU A 23 8.75 -6.00 4.42
C GLU A 23 7.68 -5.17 3.70
N VAL A 24 6.96 -4.36 4.48
CA VAL A 24 5.89 -3.49 4.02
C VAL A 24 6.38 -2.06 3.87
N THR A 25 6.06 -1.45 2.74
CA THR A 25 6.28 -0.03 2.46
C THR A 25 4.98 0.64 2.05
N MET A 26 4.93 1.97 2.03
CA MET A 26 3.73 2.68 1.57
C MET A 26 3.69 2.85 0.03
N CYS A 27 4.83 2.72 -0.64
CA CYS A 27 4.95 2.84 -2.10
C CYS A 27 6.39 2.48 -2.55
N CYS A 28 6.57 2.27 -3.86
CA CYS A 28 7.86 1.91 -4.46
C CYS A 28 8.96 2.99 -4.39
N ASP A 29 8.58 4.25 -4.15
CA ASP A 29 9.54 5.38 -4.06
C ASP A 29 9.98 5.67 -2.62
N ASN A 30 9.36 5.04 -1.62
CA ASN A 30 9.69 5.23 -0.21
C ASN A 30 10.05 3.90 0.44
N ASN A 31 11.32 3.72 0.75
CA ASN A 31 11.88 2.49 1.31
C ASN A 31 11.75 2.37 2.84
N THR A 32 10.95 3.25 3.48
CA THR A 32 10.70 3.12 4.93
C THR A 32 9.90 1.87 5.20
N VAL A 33 10.48 0.94 5.95
CA VAL A 33 9.80 -0.28 6.39
C VAL A 33 8.80 0.05 7.49
N LEU A 34 7.54 -0.34 7.28
CA LEU A 34 6.40 -0.05 8.15
C LEU A 34 5.96 -1.23 8.99
N GLY A 35 6.43 -2.42 8.65
CA GLY A 35 6.15 -3.68 9.30
C GLY A 35 6.57 -4.86 8.42
N ASN A 36 6.25 -6.08 8.86
CA ASN A 36 6.55 -7.31 8.12
C ASN A 36 5.35 -8.26 8.16
N VAL A 37 4.82 -8.63 6.98
CA VAL A 37 3.65 -9.54 6.86
C VAL A 37 3.94 -11.00 7.24
N ASN A 38 5.21 -11.36 7.42
CA ASN A 38 5.57 -12.67 7.95
C ASN A 38 5.50 -12.72 9.49
N GLU A 39 5.35 -11.56 10.14
CA GLU A 39 5.35 -11.39 11.60
C GLU A 39 4.03 -10.86 12.14
N ASN A 40 3.36 -9.99 11.37
CA ASN A 40 2.16 -9.27 11.79
C ASN A 40 1.07 -9.37 10.73
N SER A 41 -0.18 -9.26 11.14
CA SER A 41 -1.32 -9.18 10.24
C SER A 41 -1.35 -7.85 9.46
N ILE A 42 -2.07 -7.84 8.34
CA ILE A 42 -2.28 -6.63 7.53
C ILE A 42 -2.88 -5.50 8.37
N GLN A 43 -3.86 -5.79 9.22
CA GLN A 43 -4.50 -4.79 10.07
C GLN A 43 -3.56 -4.23 11.15
N GLU A 44 -2.73 -5.07 11.77
CA GLU A 44 -1.74 -4.63 12.76
C GLU A 44 -0.71 -3.69 12.12
N ILE A 45 -0.21 -4.03 10.94
CA ILE A 45 0.72 -3.16 10.20
C ILE A 45 0.04 -1.88 9.76
N TRP A 46 -1.17 -1.99 9.16
CA TRP A 46 -1.94 -0.86 8.61
C TRP A 46 -2.27 0.22 9.64
N ASN A 47 -2.49 -0.20 10.88
CA ASN A 47 -2.73 0.67 12.02
C ASN A 47 -1.57 0.69 13.03
N GLY A 48 -0.42 0.15 12.65
CA GLY A 48 0.79 0.16 13.44
C GLY A 48 1.48 1.54 13.48
N GLU A 49 2.46 1.65 14.36
CA GLU A 49 3.20 2.89 14.59
C GLU A 49 3.82 3.45 13.30
N GLY A 50 4.31 2.57 12.40
CA GLY A 50 4.92 2.95 11.14
C GLY A 50 3.95 3.75 10.26
N TYR A 51 2.77 3.19 9.95
CA TYR A 51 1.76 3.88 9.15
C TYR A 51 1.20 5.12 9.83
N MET A 52 0.93 5.08 11.14
CA MET A 52 0.43 6.24 11.87
C MET A 52 1.42 7.40 11.83
N LYS A 53 2.72 7.13 12.00
CA LYS A 53 3.78 8.14 11.91
C LYS A 53 3.89 8.76 10.52
N ILE A 54 3.77 7.94 9.47
CA ILE A 54 3.77 8.43 8.09
C ILE A 54 2.55 9.30 7.82
N ARG A 55 1.34 8.87 8.20
CA ARG A 55 0.11 9.65 8.07
C ARG A 55 0.23 10.99 8.81
N GLN A 56 0.73 10.95 10.03
CA GLN A 56 0.97 12.16 10.82
C GLN A 56 1.97 13.10 10.13
N THR A 57 3.10 12.57 9.66
CA THR A 57 4.12 13.37 8.97
C THR A 57 3.57 13.98 7.69
N MET A 58 2.82 13.21 6.90
CA MET A 58 2.18 13.68 5.67
C MET A 58 1.17 14.79 5.96
N ARG A 59 0.36 14.63 7.00
CA ARG A 59 -0.64 15.60 7.42
C ARG A 59 -0.01 16.91 7.91
N ASP A 60 1.02 16.81 8.75
CA ASP A 60 1.57 17.94 9.49
C ASP A 60 2.67 18.68 8.71
N LYS A 61 3.46 17.97 7.90
CA LYS A 61 4.64 18.48 7.20
C LYS A 61 4.60 18.33 5.69
N GLY A 62 3.67 17.53 5.16
CA GLY A 62 3.56 17.23 3.73
C GLY A 62 4.59 16.22 3.21
N ALA A 63 4.41 15.82 1.95
CA ALA A 63 5.20 14.77 1.29
C ALA A 63 6.69 15.13 1.12
N HIS A 64 7.01 16.41 0.94
CA HIS A 64 8.40 16.88 0.76
C HIS A 64 9.31 16.56 1.95
N SER A 65 8.75 16.32 3.14
CA SER A 65 9.53 16.02 4.33
C SER A 65 9.98 14.56 4.44
N MET A 66 9.45 13.66 3.59
CA MET A 66 9.66 12.23 3.74
C MET A 66 9.85 11.47 2.42
N CYS A 67 9.51 12.08 1.30
CA CYS A 67 9.62 11.46 -0.02
C CYS A 67 10.88 11.94 -0.76
N PRO A 68 11.49 11.10 -1.62
CA PRO A 68 12.64 11.49 -2.40
C PRO A 68 12.25 12.59 -3.42
N HIS A 69 13.19 13.47 -3.74
CA HIS A 69 12.96 14.61 -4.66
C HIS A 69 12.51 14.20 -6.07
N ASN A 70 12.87 12.99 -6.50
CA ASN A 70 12.47 12.43 -7.80
C ASN A 70 11.09 11.74 -7.76
N CYS A 71 10.37 11.77 -6.65
CA CYS A 71 9.03 11.21 -6.58
C CYS A 71 8.12 11.87 -7.62
N PRO A 72 7.49 11.10 -8.53
CA PRO A 72 6.65 11.65 -9.60
C PRO A 72 5.51 12.53 -9.09
N VAL A 73 5.00 12.23 -7.91
CA VAL A 73 3.94 13.01 -7.26
C VAL A 73 4.42 14.41 -6.88
N LEU A 74 5.64 14.51 -6.33
CA LEU A 74 6.24 15.79 -5.97
C LEU A 74 6.62 16.62 -7.18
N GLN A 75 6.89 15.98 -8.31
CA GLN A 75 7.20 16.63 -9.59
C GLN A 75 5.96 17.06 -10.37
N GLY A 76 4.79 17.03 -9.75
CA GLY A 76 3.53 17.42 -10.40
C GLY A 76 2.98 16.35 -11.35
N GLY A 77 3.51 15.12 -11.29
CA GLY A 77 2.95 13.97 -11.97
C GLY A 77 1.52 13.71 -11.49
N LYS A 78 0.64 13.32 -12.42
CA LYS A 78 -0.69 12.85 -12.03
C LYS A 78 -0.51 11.55 -11.28
N GLN A 79 -0.76 11.58 -9.98
CA GLN A 79 -0.91 10.35 -9.23
C GLN A 79 -2.04 9.50 -9.78
N TYR A 80 -1.97 8.20 -9.49
CA TYR A 80 -3.07 7.25 -9.54
C TYR A 80 -4.15 7.64 -8.50
N GLN A 81 -4.52 8.93 -8.47
CA GLN A 81 -5.46 9.52 -7.52
C GLN A 81 -6.91 9.43 -8.00
N ASN A 82 -7.21 8.55 -8.94
CA ASN A 82 -8.60 8.29 -9.23
C ASN A 82 -9.16 7.42 -8.08
N LEU A 83 -9.38 8.07 -6.93
CA LEU A 83 -10.01 7.45 -5.77
C LEU A 83 -11.48 7.11 -6.05
N ASP A 84 -12.04 7.60 -7.16
CA ASP A 84 -13.46 7.48 -7.51
C ASP A 84 -13.82 6.16 -8.21
N TRP A 85 -12.87 5.23 -8.42
CA TRP A 85 -13.17 3.93 -9.06
C TRP A 85 -14.23 3.11 -8.32
N HIS A 86 -14.41 3.34 -7.02
CA HIS A 86 -15.46 2.68 -6.28
C HIS A 86 -16.88 3.13 -6.68
N ALA A 87 -17.01 4.29 -7.35
CA ALA A 87 -18.30 4.77 -7.82
C ALA A 87 -18.95 3.85 -8.87
N ASP A 88 -18.10 3.09 -9.59
CA ASP A 88 -18.55 2.12 -10.60
C ASP A 88 -18.97 0.76 -9.99
N LEU A 89 -18.73 0.55 -8.69
CA LEU A 89 -19.15 -0.66 -8.00
C LEU A 89 -20.61 -0.51 -7.51
N GLU A 90 -21.34 -1.62 -7.51
CA GLU A 90 -22.72 -1.65 -7.03
C GLU A 90 -22.84 -1.26 -5.54
N PRO A 91 -23.95 -0.60 -5.14
CA PRO A 91 -24.24 -0.38 -3.72
C PRO A 91 -24.28 -1.70 -2.94
N GLY A 92 -23.66 -1.73 -1.75
CA GLY A 92 -23.51 -2.95 -0.95
C GLY A 92 -22.31 -3.81 -1.31
N ASN A 93 -21.51 -3.41 -2.31
CA ASN A 93 -20.21 -4.07 -2.58
C ASN A 93 -19.23 -3.73 -1.46
N PRO A 94 -18.60 -4.73 -0.80
CA PRO A 94 -17.68 -4.49 0.33
C PRO A 94 -16.49 -3.58 -0.02
N ALA A 95 -15.95 -3.65 -1.25
CA ALA A 95 -14.85 -2.79 -1.68
C ALA A 95 -15.32 -1.33 -1.84
N ARG A 96 -16.57 -1.10 -2.29
CA ARG A 96 -17.17 0.23 -2.33
C ARG A 96 -17.34 0.81 -0.92
N GLU A 97 -17.93 0.05 -0.02
CA GLU A 97 -18.15 0.50 1.37
C GLU A 97 -16.83 0.81 2.07
N ASN A 98 -15.81 -0.05 1.86
CA ASN A 98 -14.46 0.19 2.37
C ASN A 98 -13.86 1.48 1.80
N ALA A 99 -14.00 1.72 0.50
CA ALA A 99 -13.48 2.92 -0.14
C ALA A 99 -14.18 4.20 0.33
N GLU A 100 -15.51 4.18 0.46
CA GLU A 100 -16.29 5.32 0.98
C GLU A 100 -15.92 5.67 2.43
N LYS A 101 -15.65 4.64 3.26
CA LYS A 101 -15.10 4.83 4.61
C LYS A 101 -13.73 5.46 4.57
N ASN A 102 -12.84 4.91 3.75
CA ASN A 102 -11.47 5.39 3.59
C ASN A 102 -11.41 6.84 3.09
N ASP A 103 -12.30 7.25 2.18
CA ASP A 103 -12.39 8.62 1.70
C ASP A 103 -12.74 9.60 2.84
N LYS A 104 -13.63 9.21 3.75
CA LYS A 104 -13.97 10.03 4.93
C LYS A 104 -12.77 10.18 5.85
N GLU A 105 -12.08 9.07 6.17
CA GLU A 105 -10.89 9.04 7.03
C GLU A 105 -9.74 9.85 6.43
N TYR A 106 -9.48 9.72 5.13
CA TYR A 106 -8.49 10.51 4.41
C TYR A 106 -8.83 12.02 4.47
N ASN A 107 -10.08 12.40 4.20
CA ASN A 107 -10.52 13.79 4.21
C ASN A 107 -10.46 14.43 5.60
N SER A 108 -10.68 13.66 6.66
CA SER A 108 -10.54 14.12 8.06
C SER A 108 -9.09 14.08 8.55
N GLY A 109 -8.19 13.36 7.85
CA GLY A 109 -6.80 13.19 8.22
C GLY A 109 -6.58 12.25 9.39
N GLU A 110 -7.43 11.22 9.49
CA GLU A 110 -7.32 10.18 10.52
C GLU A 110 -5.98 9.46 10.43
N LEU A 111 -5.41 9.13 11.58
CA LEU A 111 -4.16 8.38 11.67
C LEU A 111 -4.39 6.89 11.83
N LYS A 112 -5.40 6.51 12.61
CA LYS A 112 -5.85 5.13 12.79
C LYS A 112 -7.13 4.94 11.99
N LEU A 113 -7.13 3.96 11.08
CA LEU A 113 -8.20 3.76 10.13
C LEU A 113 -9.03 2.53 10.51
N GLU A 114 -10.34 2.64 10.32
CA GLU A 114 -11.25 1.49 10.34
C GLU A 114 -11.33 0.81 8.98
N SER A 115 -11.02 1.58 7.91
CA SER A 115 -10.93 1.05 6.57
C SER A 115 -9.67 0.22 6.37
N LEU A 116 -9.75 -0.75 5.46
CA LEU A 116 -8.62 -1.52 4.96
C LEU A 116 -7.92 -0.78 3.81
N PRO A 117 -6.68 -1.17 3.45
CA PRO A 117 -6.05 -0.68 2.23
C PRO A 117 -6.98 -0.88 1.03
N ARG A 118 -6.98 0.08 0.10
CA ARG A 118 -7.76 -0.04 -1.14
C ARG A 118 -6.95 -0.71 -2.24
N TRP A 119 -5.65 -0.50 -2.19
CA TRP A 119 -4.69 -1.01 -3.15
C TRP A 119 -3.67 -1.88 -2.43
N MET A 120 -3.57 -3.12 -2.87
CA MET A 120 -2.61 -4.09 -2.38
C MET A 120 -1.68 -4.49 -3.51
N ARG A 121 -0.37 -4.35 -3.28
CA ARG A 121 0.66 -4.89 -4.17
C ARG A 121 1.59 -5.79 -3.39
N PHE A 122 1.95 -6.95 -3.94
CA PHE A 122 2.89 -7.85 -3.26
C PHE A 122 3.70 -8.70 -4.24
N ALA A 123 4.96 -8.93 -3.89
CA ALA A 123 5.82 -9.89 -4.57
C ALA A 123 5.85 -11.20 -3.76
N TYR A 124 5.08 -12.21 -4.20
CA TYR A 124 4.97 -13.48 -3.49
C TYR A 124 6.29 -14.23 -3.43
N SER A 125 7.02 -14.29 -4.54
CA SER A 125 8.28 -15.02 -4.68
C SER A 125 9.07 -14.45 -5.86
N TYR A 126 10.39 -14.53 -5.78
CA TYR A 126 11.28 -14.22 -6.90
C TYR A 126 11.72 -15.46 -7.68
N ALA A 127 11.13 -16.63 -7.39
CA ALA A 127 11.39 -17.84 -8.17
C ALA A 127 11.00 -17.62 -9.64
N CYS A 128 11.96 -17.76 -10.54
CA CYS A 128 11.79 -17.53 -11.97
C CYS A 128 12.51 -18.64 -12.76
N ASN A 129 11.97 -19.02 -13.91
CA ASN A 129 12.58 -19.97 -14.83
C ASN A 129 13.44 -19.31 -15.92
N LEU A 130 13.59 -17.99 -15.88
CA LEU A 130 14.43 -17.23 -16.81
C LEU A 130 15.76 -16.86 -16.16
N ASP A 131 16.79 -16.69 -16.99
CA ASP A 131 18.14 -16.26 -16.60
C ASP A 131 18.50 -14.94 -17.31
N CYS A 132 17.76 -13.86 -17.00
CA CYS A 132 18.00 -12.56 -17.62
C CYS A 132 19.29 -11.92 -17.06
N TYR A 133 20.20 -11.51 -17.94
CA TYR A 133 21.51 -10.92 -17.57
C TYR A 133 21.40 -9.74 -16.59
N HIS A 134 20.41 -8.88 -16.74
CA HIS A 134 20.19 -7.66 -15.93
C HIS A 134 19.06 -7.79 -14.92
N CYS A 135 18.67 -9.02 -14.55
CA CYS A 135 17.59 -9.23 -13.59
C CYS A 135 18.05 -8.88 -12.17
N TYR A 136 17.36 -7.95 -11.53
CA TYR A 136 17.59 -7.61 -10.12
C TYR A 136 17.16 -8.69 -9.13
N GLN A 137 16.37 -9.68 -9.60
CA GLN A 137 15.88 -10.80 -8.79
C GLN A 137 16.84 -12.00 -8.78
N ARG A 138 18.07 -11.84 -9.28
CA ARG A 138 19.06 -12.94 -9.34
C ARG A 138 19.74 -13.28 -8.00
N ASP A 139 19.43 -12.54 -6.94
CA ASP A 139 19.97 -12.86 -5.62
C ASP A 139 19.39 -14.20 -5.15
N ASP A 140 20.26 -15.22 -5.08
CA ASP A 140 19.90 -16.57 -4.67
C ASP A 140 19.26 -16.64 -3.27
N ALA A 141 19.60 -15.70 -2.39
CA ALA A 141 18.99 -15.62 -1.08
C ALA A 141 17.50 -15.21 -1.17
N LEU A 142 17.18 -14.26 -2.05
CA LEU A 142 15.81 -13.77 -2.24
C LEU A 142 14.94 -14.74 -3.04
N THR A 143 15.52 -15.49 -3.99
CA THR A 143 14.77 -16.46 -4.81
C THR A 143 14.21 -17.64 -4.02
N ARG A 144 14.76 -17.90 -2.83
CA ARG A 144 14.30 -18.97 -1.93
C ARG A 144 13.21 -18.51 -0.97
N LEU A 145 13.01 -17.20 -0.84
CA LEU A 145 12.01 -16.65 0.05
C LEU A 145 10.62 -16.70 -0.59
N LYS A 146 9.62 -16.84 0.26
CA LYS A 146 8.20 -16.74 -0.07
C LYS A 146 7.50 -16.03 1.06
N LEU A 147 6.45 -15.31 0.73
CA LEU A 147 5.54 -14.78 1.75
C LEU A 147 4.88 -15.92 2.52
N SER A 148 4.56 -15.68 3.79
CA SER A 148 3.96 -16.68 4.66
C SER A 148 2.59 -17.16 4.14
N GLY A 149 2.25 -18.42 4.42
CA GLY A 149 0.92 -18.96 4.14
C GLY A 149 -0.17 -18.17 4.87
N THR A 150 0.09 -17.76 6.09
CA THR A 150 -0.83 -16.95 6.91
C THR A 150 -1.17 -15.62 6.23
N PHE A 151 -0.18 -14.92 5.67
CA PHE A 151 -0.43 -13.70 4.88
C PHE A 151 -1.30 -13.98 3.67
N MET A 152 -1.04 -15.07 2.95
CA MET A 152 -1.82 -15.43 1.76
C MET A 152 -3.28 -15.80 2.10
N GLU A 153 -3.50 -16.46 3.23
CA GLU A 153 -4.84 -16.75 3.76
C GLU A 153 -5.58 -15.47 4.15
N GLU A 154 -4.92 -14.56 4.88
CA GLU A 154 -5.47 -13.25 5.23
C GLU A 154 -5.79 -12.42 3.98
N MET A 155 -4.90 -12.42 2.99
CA MET A 155 -5.13 -11.75 1.70
C MET A 155 -6.36 -12.30 0.97
N ALA A 156 -6.54 -13.63 0.95
CA ALA A 156 -7.70 -14.25 0.32
C ALA A 156 -9.01 -13.88 1.04
N GLU A 157 -9.01 -13.87 2.38
CA GLU A 157 -10.17 -13.47 3.19
C GLU A 157 -10.55 -12.00 2.97
N LEU A 158 -9.57 -11.10 2.94
CA LEU A 158 -9.77 -9.65 2.85
C LEU A 158 -9.91 -9.16 1.40
N SER A 159 -9.68 -10.00 0.39
CA SER A 159 -9.67 -9.62 -1.03
C SER A 159 -10.94 -8.90 -1.50
N LYS A 160 -12.10 -9.23 -0.93
CA LYS A 160 -13.39 -8.61 -1.23
C LYS A 160 -13.49 -7.12 -0.87
N TYR A 161 -12.60 -6.62 -0.02
CA TYR A 161 -12.55 -5.22 0.41
C TYR A 161 -11.59 -4.37 -0.41
N TYR A 162 -10.72 -4.98 -1.22
CA TYR A 162 -9.73 -4.26 -2.01
C TYR A 162 -10.29 -3.89 -3.39
N GLN A 163 -9.95 -2.71 -3.86
CA GLN A 163 -10.28 -2.27 -5.22
C GLN A 163 -9.29 -2.84 -6.24
N VAL A 164 -8.01 -2.93 -5.86
CA VAL A 164 -6.94 -3.40 -6.74
C VAL A 164 -5.99 -4.31 -5.96
N ILE A 165 -5.70 -5.48 -6.53
CA ILE A 165 -4.66 -6.39 -6.08
C ILE A 165 -3.69 -6.59 -7.24
N LEU A 166 -2.42 -6.26 -7.03
CA LEU A 166 -1.35 -6.43 -8.00
C LEU A 166 -0.33 -7.43 -7.45
N PRO A 167 -0.13 -8.56 -8.13
CA PRO A 167 0.90 -9.54 -7.77
C PRO A 167 2.31 -9.09 -8.15
#